data_570d2daf46fa35e9e7c3929c0b1a65cf
#
_entry.id   570d2daf46fa35e9e7c3929c0b1a65cf
#
_cell.length_a   1.000
_cell.length_b   1.000
_cell.length_c   1.000
_cell.angle_alpha   90.00
_cell.angle_beta   90.00
_cell.angle_gamma   90.00
#
_symmetry.space_group_name_H-M   'P 1'
#
loop_
_entity.id
_entity.type
_entity.pdbx_description
1 polymer ?
#
loop_
_entity_poly.entity_id
_entity_poly.type
_entity_poly.pdbx_seq_one_letter_code
_entity_poly.pdbx_strand_id
1 'polypeptide(L)'
;MTGTVRALARRYARALFDAAARQDPEAPLALRDELRAFAPLVTGHDELRHALLRPGLGAEPRRRVLAAIADRAGASVLLRRLVELLATRNRVALLPDVVEAYADIANAARGVVSAEAVSAVALPEAQARALAVALGGPAGPAELRRRVDPDLIGGLQVTVGGKTYDGTVRTRLASLRRRLAATTPGSSARAS
;
A
#
# COMPACT_ATOMS: atom_id res chain seq x y z
N MET A 1 0.75 -4.35 11.30
CA MET A 1 0.73 -2.87 11.48
C MET A 1 -0.50 -2.50 12.28
N THR A 2 -0.33 -1.69 13.33
CA THR A 2 -1.41 -1.34 14.25
C THR A 2 -2.39 -0.40 13.54
N GLY A 3 -3.71 -0.61 13.70
CA GLY A 3 -4.75 0.19 13.00
C GLY A 3 -4.62 1.71 13.19
N THR A 4 -4.04 2.13 14.31
CA THR A 4 -3.77 3.55 14.63
C THR A 4 -2.75 4.21 13.68
N VAL A 5 -1.70 3.48 13.26
CA VAL A 5 -0.67 3.97 12.33
C VAL A 5 -1.30 4.25 10.96
N ARG A 6 -2.10 3.30 10.47
CA ARG A 6 -2.78 3.40 9.17
C ARG A 6 -3.82 4.53 9.15
N ALA A 7 -4.56 4.69 10.25
CA ALA A 7 -5.53 5.79 10.38
C ALA A 7 -4.84 7.16 10.36
N LEU A 8 -3.69 7.27 11.03
CA LEU A 8 -2.91 8.50 11.07
C LEU A 8 -2.31 8.84 9.69
N ALA A 9 -1.73 7.87 9.00
CA ALA A 9 -1.21 8.03 7.65
C ALA A 9 -2.29 8.52 6.69
N ARG A 10 -3.49 7.93 6.75
CA ARG A 10 -4.65 8.38 5.96
C ARG A 10 -5.06 9.83 6.24
N ARG A 11 -4.97 10.29 7.48
CA ARG A 11 -5.28 11.70 7.80
C ARG A 11 -4.29 12.66 7.14
N TYR A 12 -2.98 12.35 7.18
CA TYR A 12 -1.97 13.14 6.47
C TYR A 12 -2.20 13.13 4.97
N ALA A 13 -2.42 11.95 4.40
CA ALA A 13 -2.66 11.78 2.99
C ALA A 13 -3.90 12.56 2.51
N ARG A 14 -5.01 12.51 3.27
CA ARG A 14 -6.23 13.23 2.94
C ARG A 14 -6.03 14.74 2.98
N ALA A 15 -5.41 15.26 4.04
CA ALA A 15 -5.12 16.70 4.15
C ALA A 15 -4.22 17.18 3.01
N LEU A 16 -3.23 16.36 2.61
CA LEU A 16 -2.33 16.67 1.52
C LEU A 16 -3.06 16.65 0.16
N PHE A 17 -3.94 15.67 -0.05
CA PHE A 17 -4.78 15.58 -1.24
C PHE A 17 -5.70 16.80 -1.37
N ASP A 18 -6.39 17.16 -0.29
CA ASP A 18 -7.28 18.31 -0.28
C ASP A 18 -6.52 19.63 -0.53
N ALA A 19 -5.26 19.73 -0.05
CA ALA A 19 -4.41 20.88 -0.32
C ALA A 19 -3.94 20.93 -1.78
N ALA A 20 -3.62 19.80 -2.40
CA ALA A 20 -3.23 19.70 -3.80
C ALA A 20 -4.42 20.02 -4.73
N ALA A 21 -5.58 19.43 -4.46
CA ALA A 21 -6.79 19.63 -5.27
C ALA A 21 -7.31 21.09 -5.28
N ARG A 22 -6.95 21.88 -4.26
CA ARG A 22 -7.26 23.33 -4.24
C ARG A 22 -6.36 24.16 -5.13
N GLN A 23 -5.19 23.67 -5.49
CA GLN A 23 -4.24 24.40 -6.36
C GLN A 23 -4.57 24.19 -7.83
N ASP A 24 -4.74 22.93 -8.23
CA ASP A 24 -5.01 22.52 -9.59
C ASP A 24 -5.67 21.13 -9.58
N PRO A 25 -6.65 20.83 -10.45
CA PRO A 25 -7.24 19.49 -10.58
C PRO A 25 -6.25 18.38 -10.90
N GLU A 26 -5.15 18.66 -11.60
CA GLU A 26 -4.11 17.69 -11.93
C GLU A 26 -2.98 17.61 -10.87
N ALA A 27 -2.88 18.59 -9.99
CA ALA A 27 -1.86 18.62 -8.93
C ALA A 27 -1.84 17.37 -8.03
N PRO A 28 -2.99 16.72 -7.69
CA PRO A 28 -2.98 15.50 -6.90
C PRO A 28 -2.22 14.34 -7.54
N LEU A 29 -2.22 14.23 -8.88
CA LEU A 29 -1.49 13.18 -9.58
C LEU A 29 0.00 13.47 -9.67
N ALA A 30 0.34 14.69 -10.04
CA ALA A 30 1.73 15.13 -10.05
C ALA A 30 2.39 14.91 -8.67
N LEU A 31 1.67 15.27 -7.61
CA LEU A 31 2.14 15.06 -6.24
C LEU A 31 2.21 13.58 -5.84
N ARG A 32 1.31 12.72 -6.35
CA ARG A 32 1.38 11.27 -6.15
C ARG A 32 2.69 10.70 -6.71
N ASP A 33 3.01 11.08 -7.94
CA ASP A 33 4.20 10.59 -8.63
C ASP A 33 5.48 11.15 -7.98
N GLU A 34 5.45 12.39 -7.54
CA GLU A 34 6.51 13.03 -6.77
C GLU A 34 6.74 12.31 -5.42
N LEU A 35 5.69 12.02 -4.67
CA LEU A 35 5.76 11.27 -3.41
C LEU A 35 6.36 9.87 -3.60
N ARG A 36 5.98 9.17 -4.67
CA ARG A 36 6.51 7.85 -5.04
C ARG A 36 8.00 7.90 -5.39
N ALA A 37 8.43 8.95 -6.07
CA ALA A 37 9.84 9.15 -6.38
C ALA A 37 10.66 9.55 -5.14
N PHE A 38 10.07 10.33 -4.23
CA PHE A 38 10.75 10.83 -3.05
C PHE A 38 10.93 9.79 -1.93
N ALA A 39 9.91 8.95 -1.69
CA ALA A 39 9.94 8.01 -0.57
C ALA A 39 11.19 7.10 -0.57
N PRO A 40 11.62 6.51 -1.69
CA PRO A 40 12.82 5.69 -1.74
C PRO A 40 14.10 6.44 -1.39
N LEU A 41 14.19 7.75 -1.66
CA LEU A 41 15.35 8.57 -1.30
C LEU A 41 15.57 8.65 0.21
N VAL A 42 14.47 8.59 0.97
CA VAL A 42 14.52 8.64 2.45
C VAL A 42 14.60 7.25 3.06
N THR A 43 13.94 6.25 2.46
CA THR A 43 13.80 4.90 3.05
C THR A 43 14.72 3.87 2.45
N GLY A 44 15.28 4.12 1.26
CA GLY A 44 16.13 3.18 0.52
C GLY A 44 17.56 3.06 1.03
N HIS A 45 18.01 3.98 1.87
CA HIS A 45 19.33 3.95 2.48
C HIS A 45 19.21 3.62 3.97
N ASP A 46 19.67 2.43 4.36
CA ASP A 46 19.56 1.95 5.74
C ASP A 46 20.23 2.89 6.75
N GLU A 47 21.42 3.41 6.44
CA GLU A 47 22.13 4.35 7.30
C GLU A 47 21.33 5.65 7.53
N LEU A 48 20.77 6.22 6.47
CA LEU A 48 19.93 7.41 6.54
C LEU A 48 18.65 7.14 7.34
N ARG A 49 18.00 6.02 7.06
CA ARG A 49 16.81 5.59 7.79
C ARG A 49 17.10 5.42 9.28
N HIS A 50 18.17 4.72 9.63
CA HIS A 50 18.58 4.54 11.02
C HIS A 50 18.92 5.86 11.70
N ALA A 51 19.63 6.76 11.01
CA ALA A 51 19.94 8.08 11.54
C ALA A 51 18.68 8.92 11.80
N LEU A 52 17.75 8.97 10.85
CA LEU A 52 16.49 9.73 10.96
C LEU A 52 15.54 9.19 12.03
N LEU A 53 15.54 7.87 12.27
CA LEU A 53 14.67 7.21 13.24
C LEU A 53 15.30 7.12 14.63
N ARG A 54 16.57 7.53 14.80
CA ARG A 54 17.28 7.45 16.08
C ARG A 54 16.60 8.31 17.15
N PRO A 55 16.28 7.74 18.34
CA PRO A 55 15.58 8.48 19.40
C PRO A 55 16.32 9.72 19.89
N GLY A 56 17.65 9.77 19.75
CA GLY A 56 18.49 10.91 20.16
C GLY A 56 18.62 12.03 19.13
N LEU A 57 18.13 11.85 17.90
CA LEU A 57 18.18 12.91 16.90
C LEU A 57 17.06 13.92 17.17
N GLY A 58 17.43 15.18 17.48
CA GLY A 58 16.47 16.26 17.68
C GLY A 58 15.64 16.58 16.43
N ALA A 59 14.53 17.29 16.60
CA ALA A 59 13.66 17.67 15.50
C ALA A 59 14.36 18.54 14.45
N GLU A 60 15.19 19.51 14.88
CA GLU A 60 15.88 20.44 13.97
C GLU A 60 16.93 19.78 13.07
N PRO A 61 17.85 18.92 13.55
CA PRO A 61 18.75 18.19 12.67
C PRO A 61 17.99 17.31 11.68
N ARG A 62 16.92 16.63 12.11
CA ARG A 62 16.06 15.79 11.25
C ARG A 62 15.41 16.61 10.15
N ARG A 63 14.85 17.78 10.50
CA ARG A 63 14.23 18.71 9.56
C ARG A 63 15.22 19.18 8.50
N ARG A 64 16.44 19.58 8.93
CA ARG A 64 17.50 20.04 8.01
C ARG A 64 17.92 18.97 7.01
N VAL A 65 18.11 17.74 7.45
CA VAL A 65 18.48 16.63 6.55
C VAL A 65 17.38 16.37 5.53
N LEU A 66 16.12 16.28 5.98
CA LEU A 66 14.99 16.03 5.09
C LEU A 66 14.74 17.21 4.14
N ALA A 67 14.91 18.45 4.59
CA ALA A 67 14.82 19.63 3.72
C ALA A 67 15.89 19.58 2.63
N ALA A 68 17.15 19.27 2.97
CA ALA A 68 18.22 19.14 2.00
C ALA A 68 17.97 18.05 0.94
N ILE A 69 17.37 16.92 1.35
CA ILE A 69 16.95 15.85 0.40
C ILE A 69 15.83 16.37 -0.51
N ALA A 70 14.84 17.04 0.07
CA ALA A 70 13.72 17.60 -0.69
C ALA A 70 14.19 18.68 -1.68
N ASP A 71 15.14 19.53 -1.29
CA ASP A 71 15.73 20.56 -2.16
C ASP A 71 16.48 19.94 -3.35
N ARG A 72 17.28 18.91 -3.08
CA ARG A 72 18.00 18.17 -4.15
C ARG A 72 17.10 17.42 -5.09
N ALA A 73 15.97 16.93 -4.58
CA ALA A 73 14.96 16.24 -5.39
C ALA A 73 14.06 17.22 -6.17
N GLY A 74 14.21 18.53 -6.00
CA GLY A 74 13.33 19.53 -6.62
C GLY A 74 11.90 19.48 -6.09
N ALA A 75 11.73 19.09 -4.82
CA ALA A 75 10.43 18.84 -4.23
C ALA A 75 9.50 20.07 -4.25
N SER A 76 8.22 19.80 -4.55
CA SER A 76 7.16 20.82 -4.52
C SER A 76 6.97 21.41 -3.10
N VAL A 77 6.33 22.55 -3.03
CA VAL A 77 6.01 23.20 -1.75
C VAL A 77 5.18 22.31 -0.84
N LEU A 78 4.26 21.52 -1.40
CA LEU A 78 3.41 20.61 -0.65
C LEU A 78 4.20 19.44 -0.07
N LEU A 79 5.08 18.83 -0.85
CA LEU A 79 5.95 17.74 -0.39
C LEU A 79 6.90 18.23 0.71
N ARG A 80 7.52 19.40 0.55
CA ARG A 80 8.39 20.02 1.58
C ARG A 80 7.64 20.21 2.90
N ARG A 81 6.44 20.78 2.87
CA ARG A 81 5.61 20.99 4.06
C ARG A 81 5.24 19.67 4.74
N LEU A 82 4.91 18.62 3.96
CA LEU A 82 4.65 17.28 4.51
C LEU A 82 5.87 16.77 5.26
N VAL A 83 7.03 16.81 4.62
CA VAL A 83 8.29 16.27 5.17
C VAL A 83 8.70 17.03 6.44
N GLU A 84 8.60 18.36 6.46
CA GLU A 84 8.82 19.19 7.63
C GLU A 84 7.87 18.85 8.78
N LEU A 85 6.59 18.66 8.47
CA LEU A 85 5.59 18.30 9.46
C LEU A 85 5.87 16.92 10.08
N LEU A 86 6.25 15.93 9.25
CA LEU A 86 6.63 14.61 9.73
C LEU A 86 7.91 14.65 10.58
N ALA A 87 8.90 15.47 10.19
CA ALA A 87 10.14 15.67 10.96
C ALA A 87 9.86 16.26 12.34
N THR A 88 9.09 17.35 12.39
CA THR A 88 8.75 18.07 13.63
C THR A 88 7.96 17.19 14.59
N ARG A 89 7.08 16.34 14.08
CA ARG A 89 6.25 15.43 14.86
C ARG A 89 6.92 14.09 15.18
N ASN A 90 8.19 13.91 14.81
CA ASN A 90 8.92 12.64 14.95
C ASN A 90 8.19 11.46 14.31
N ARG A 91 7.65 11.67 13.11
CA ARG A 91 6.79 10.71 12.40
C ARG A 91 7.30 10.36 11.01
N VAL A 92 8.59 10.52 10.76
CA VAL A 92 9.20 10.19 9.45
C VAL A 92 9.00 8.74 9.08
N ALA A 93 8.93 7.84 10.06
CA ALA A 93 8.61 6.43 9.85
C ALA A 93 7.25 6.19 9.15
N LEU A 94 6.32 7.16 9.22
CA LEU A 94 5.02 7.07 8.56
C LEU A 94 5.07 7.43 7.07
N LEU A 95 6.19 7.95 6.57
CA LEU A 95 6.28 8.42 5.18
C LEU A 95 5.83 7.37 4.15
N PRO A 96 6.27 6.10 4.21
CA PRO A 96 5.80 5.07 3.29
C PRO A 96 4.27 4.85 3.35
N ASP A 97 3.72 4.80 4.56
CA ASP A 97 2.28 4.60 4.77
C ASP A 97 1.46 5.79 4.25
N VAL A 98 2.00 7.03 4.38
CA VAL A 98 1.36 8.24 3.85
C VAL A 98 1.38 8.23 2.33
N VAL A 99 2.47 7.82 1.70
CA VAL A 99 2.59 7.71 0.24
C VAL A 99 1.60 6.70 -0.31
N GLU A 100 1.48 5.53 0.34
CA GLU A 100 0.49 4.52 -0.04
C GLU A 100 -0.96 5.05 0.10
N ALA A 101 -1.28 5.61 1.25
CA ALA A 101 -2.61 6.14 1.51
C ALA A 101 -2.97 7.29 0.54
N TYR A 102 -1.98 8.13 0.17
CA TYR A 102 -2.16 9.20 -0.79
C TYR A 102 -2.45 8.66 -2.19
N ALA A 103 -1.69 7.66 -2.62
CA ALA A 103 -1.91 7.01 -3.91
C ALA A 103 -3.32 6.40 -4.00
N ASP A 104 -3.78 5.75 -2.93
CA ASP A 104 -5.16 5.20 -2.88
C ASP A 104 -6.23 6.29 -3.02
N ILE A 105 -6.04 7.42 -2.33
CA ILE A 105 -6.99 8.56 -2.41
C ILE A 105 -6.97 9.19 -3.79
N ALA A 106 -5.79 9.42 -4.37
CA ALA A 106 -5.65 10.03 -5.70
C ALA A 106 -6.24 9.12 -6.80
N ASN A 107 -6.02 7.82 -6.71
CA ASN A 107 -6.60 6.84 -7.63
C ASN A 107 -8.14 6.78 -7.51
N ALA A 108 -8.65 6.73 -6.27
CA ALA A 108 -10.08 6.70 -6.02
C ALA A 108 -10.79 7.95 -6.57
N ALA A 109 -10.16 9.13 -6.45
CA ALA A 109 -10.69 10.38 -6.98
C ALA A 109 -10.82 10.37 -8.52
N ARG A 110 -10.01 9.57 -9.22
CA ARG A 110 -10.10 9.36 -10.68
C ARG A 110 -10.91 8.14 -11.09
N GLY A 111 -11.47 7.40 -10.16
CA GLY A 111 -12.16 6.15 -10.44
C GLY A 111 -11.23 4.99 -10.83
N VAL A 112 -9.91 5.14 -10.59
CA VAL A 112 -8.95 4.06 -10.78
C VAL A 112 -9.03 3.12 -9.60
N VAL A 113 -9.21 1.84 -9.87
CA VAL A 113 -9.27 0.78 -8.86
C VAL A 113 -7.85 0.46 -8.40
N SER A 114 -7.59 0.55 -7.10
CA SER A 114 -6.34 0.05 -6.51
C SER A 114 -6.55 -1.37 -6.00
N ALA A 115 -5.65 -2.28 -6.40
CA ALA A 115 -5.68 -3.68 -6.00
C ALA A 115 -4.30 -4.12 -5.49
N GLU A 116 -4.28 -4.98 -4.46
CA GLU A 116 -3.07 -5.65 -3.99
C GLU A 116 -3.17 -7.14 -4.32
N ALA A 117 -2.15 -7.68 -4.98
CA ALA A 117 -2.02 -9.10 -5.29
C ALA A 117 -0.84 -9.70 -4.52
N VAL A 118 -1.13 -10.68 -3.67
CA VAL A 118 -0.14 -11.44 -2.92
C VAL A 118 -0.05 -12.85 -3.50
N SER A 119 1.14 -13.29 -3.88
CA SER A 119 1.41 -14.58 -4.51
C SER A 119 2.62 -15.27 -3.89
N ALA A 120 2.68 -16.60 -3.98
CA ALA A 120 3.82 -17.38 -3.48
C ALA A 120 5.12 -17.12 -4.24
N VAL A 121 5.01 -16.77 -5.52
CA VAL A 121 6.13 -16.45 -6.41
C VAL A 121 5.83 -15.16 -7.18
N ALA A 122 6.86 -14.54 -7.72
CA ALA A 122 6.69 -13.32 -8.51
C ALA A 122 5.71 -13.55 -9.68
N LEU A 123 4.71 -12.68 -9.80
CA LEU A 123 3.70 -12.77 -10.85
C LEU A 123 4.32 -12.34 -12.19
N PRO A 124 4.26 -13.19 -13.24
CA PRO A 124 4.72 -12.79 -14.57
C PRO A 124 3.98 -11.54 -15.06
N GLU A 125 4.68 -10.69 -15.82
CA GLU A 125 4.14 -9.39 -16.25
C GLU A 125 2.85 -9.53 -17.07
N ALA A 126 2.76 -10.56 -17.92
CA ALA A 126 1.56 -10.82 -18.71
C ALA A 126 0.34 -11.14 -17.82
N GLN A 127 0.54 -11.93 -16.76
CA GLN A 127 -0.52 -12.27 -15.81
C GLN A 127 -0.91 -11.05 -14.95
N ALA A 128 0.07 -10.25 -14.54
CA ALA A 128 -0.18 -9.02 -13.80
C ALA A 128 -1.03 -8.02 -14.61
N ARG A 129 -0.72 -7.85 -15.90
CA ARG A 129 -1.52 -7.01 -16.81
C ARG A 129 -2.93 -7.56 -17.00
N ALA A 130 -3.08 -8.86 -17.26
CA ALA A 130 -4.39 -9.48 -17.39
C ALA A 130 -5.25 -9.29 -16.12
N LEU A 131 -4.61 -9.45 -14.95
CA LEU A 131 -5.28 -9.24 -13.67
C LEU A 131 -5.68 -7.77 -13.48
N ALA A 132 -4.79 -6.82 -13.80
CA ALA A 132 -5.08 -5.39 -13.73
C ALA A 132 -6.26 -4.99 -14.62
N VAL A 133 -6.35 -5.54 -15.82
CA VAL A 133 -7.49 -5.34 -16.74
C VAL A 133 -8.77 -5.95 -16.18
N ALA A 134 -8.70 -7.19 -15.66
CA ALA A 134 -9.87 -7.89 -15.10
C ALA A 134 -10.43 -7.21 -13.84
N LEU A 135 -9.59 -6.54 -13.07
CA LEU A 135 -9.96 -5.80 -11.85
C LEU A 135 -10.27 -4.33 -12.12
N GLY A 136 -10.03 -3.87 -13.35
CA GLY A 136 -10.20 -2.49 -13.74
C GLY A 136 -11.63 -1.98 -13.62
N GLY A 137 -11.74 -0.65 -13.58
CA GLY A 137 -13.00 0.06 -13.50
C GLY A 137 -13.25 0.94 -14.73
N PRO A 138 -14.20 1.88 -14.64
CA PRO A 138 -14.53 2.80 -15.74
C PRO A 138 -13.35 3.66 -16.20
N ALA A 139 -12.40 3.93 -15.32
CA ALA A 139 -11.22 4.73 -15.61
C ALA A 139 -10.05 3.94 -16.24
N GLY A 140 -10.23 2.64 -16.48
CA GLY A 140 -9.20 1.77 -17.08
C GLY A 140 -8.74 0.63 -16.17
N PRO A 141 -7.58 0.02 -16.48
CA PRO A 141 -7.01 -1.07 -15.69
C PRO A 141 -6.77 -0.67 -14.24
N ALA A 142 -6.90 -1.64 -13.33
CA ALA A 142 -6.58 -1.42 -11.92
C ALA A 142 -5.08 -1.15 -11.72
N GLU A 143 -4.74 -0.28 -10.79
CA GLU A 143 -3.37 -0.16 -10.31
C GLU A 143 -3.04 -1.33 -9.38
N LEU A 144 -2.21 -2.26 -9.86
CA LEU A 144 -1.90 -3.51 -9.19
C LEU A 144 -0.59 -3.42 -8.41
N ARG A 145 -0.66 -3.46 -7.08
CA ARG A 145 0.50 -3.68 -6.22
C ARG A 145 0.75 -5.18 -6.11
N ARG A 146 1.99 -5.60 -6.33
CA ARG A 146 2.40 -7.00 -6.27
C ARG A 146 3.28 -7.23 -5.06
N ARG A 147 2.94 -8.24 -4.26
CA ARG A 147 3.74 -8.70 -3.14
C ARG A 147 3.96 -10.19 -3.23
N VAL A 148 5.18 -10.62 -2.97
CA VAL A 148 5.51 -12.03 -2.84
C VAL A 148 5.50 -12.39 -1.36
N ASP A 149 4.80 -13.47 -1.04
CA ASP A 149 4.74 -14.04 0.30
C ASP A 149 5.11 -15.53 0.22
N PRO A 150 6.33 -15.91 0.61
CA PRO A 150 6.82 -17.29 0.53
C PRO A 150 6.04 -18.26 1.42
N ASP A 151 5.32 -17.76 2.43
CA ASP A 151 4.51 -18.59 3.33
C ASP A 151 3.22 -19.11 2.66
N LEU A 152 2.88 -18.56 1.51
CA LEU A 152 1.83 -19.09 0.66
C LEU A 152 2.32 -20.34 -0.06
N ILE A 153 1.63 -21.47 0.11
CA ILE A 153 1.93 -22.73 -0.58
C ILE A 153 1.77 -22.58 -2.10
N GLY A 154 0.87 -21.68 -2.54
CA GLY A 154 0.57 -21.38 -3.93
C GLY A 154 -0.77 -20.69 -4.08
N GLY A 155 -1.04 -20.22 -5.30
CA GLY A 155 -2.26 -19.46 -5.62
C GLY A 155 -2.06 -17.96 -5.46
N LEU A 156 -3.15 -17.23 -5.48
CA LEU A 156 -3.19 -15.78 -5.48
C LEU A 156 -4.25 -15.27 -4.50
N GLN A 157 -3.88 -14.32 -3.68
CA GLN A 157 -4.81 -13.54 -2.86
C GLN A 157 -4.87 -12.11 -3.42
N VAL A 158 -6.08 -11.61 -3.67
CA VAL A 158 -6.28 -10.27 -4.24
C VAL A 158 -7.18 -9.46 -3.31
N THR A 159 -6.73 -8.28 -2.94
CA THR A 159 -7.52 -7.31 -2.17
C THR A 159 -7.87 -6.12 -3.03
N VAL A 160 -9.16 -5.84 -3.17
CA VAL A 160 -9.71 -4.72 -3.97
C VAL A 160 -10.77 -4.00 -3.16
N GLY A 161 -10.64 -2.69 -2.99
CA GLY A 161 -11.64 -1.88 -2.29
C GLY A 161 -11.94 -2.35 -0.86
N GLY A 162 -10.96 -2.97 -0.19
CA GLY A 162 -11.10 -3.52 1.16
C GLY A 162 -11.72 -4.93 1.22
N LYS A 163 -12.10 -5.52 0.07
CA LYS A 163 -12.55 -6.91 -0.03
C LYS A 163 -11.39 -7.79 -0.47
N THR A 164 -11.19 -8.91 0.22
CA THR A 164 -10.14 -9.87 -0.10
C THR A 164 -10.76 -11.10 -0.78
N TYR A 165 -10.23 -11.43 -1.95
CA TYR A 165 -10.55 -12.64 -2.71
C TYR A 165 -9.39 -13.61 -2.53
N ASP A 166 -9.62 -14.68 -1.81
CA ASP A 166 -8.61 -15.69 -1.49
C ASP A 166 -8.73 -16.89 -2.43
N GLY A 167 -7.81 -16.95 -3.40
CA GLY A 167 -7.65 -18.06 -4.34
C GLY A 167 -6.46 -18.97 -4.00
N THR A 168 -5.96 -18.95 -2.77
CA THR A 168 -4.79 -19.75 -2.37
C THR A 168 -5.11 -21.25 -2.36
N VAL A 169 -4.08 -22.07 -2.62
CA VAL A 169 -4.16 -23.53 -2.55
C VAL A 169 -4.63 -23.97 -1.17
N ARG A 170 -4.19 -23.31 -0.11
CA ARG A 170 -4.59 -23.58 1.27
C ARG A 170 -6.12 -23.49 1.45
N THR A 171 -6.71 -22.40 0.97
CA THR A 171 -8.17 -22.18 1.06
C THR A 171 -8.94 -23.15 0.20
N ARG A 172 -8.43 -23.49 -1.01
CA ARG A 172 -9.05 -24.52 -1.87
C ARG A 172 -9.02 -25.91 -1.22
N LEU A 173 -7.88 -26.30 -0.64
CA LEU A 173 -7.77 -27.58 0.08
C LEU A 173 -8.68 -27.61 1.31
N ALA A 174 -8.75 -26.55 2.08
CA ALA A 174 -9.66 -26.46 3.23
C ALA A 174 -11.14 -26.56 2.80
N SER A 175 -11.50 -25.97 1.65
CA SER A 175 -12.87 -26.08 1.11
C SER A 175 -13.20 -27.49 0.62
N LEU A 176 -12.26 -28.17 -0.05
CA LEU A 176 -12.39 -29.54 -0.48
C LEU A 176 -12.54 -30.49 0.71
N ARG A 177 -11.70 -30.32 1.73
CA ARG A 177 -11.79 -31.14 2.95
C ARG A 177 -13.14 -31.01 3.64
N ARG A 178 -13.69 -29.79 3.73
CA ARG A 178 -15.04 -29.57 4.27
C ARG A 178 -16.13 -30.24 3.42
N ARG A 179 -16.03 -30.16 2.09
CA ARG A 179 -16.98 -30.80 1.17
C ARG A 179 -16.95 -32.32 1.33
N LEU A 180 -15.78 -32.94 1.37
CA LEU A 180 -15.62 -34.38 1.57
C LEU A 180 -16.15 -34.81 2.93
N ALA A 181 -15.89 -34.07 4.00
CA ALA A 181 -16.43 -34.35 5.33
C ALA A 181 -17.95 -34.24 5.40
N ALA A 182 -18.56 -33.32 4.63
CA ALA A 182 -20.02 -33.17 4.55
C ALA A 182 -20.67 -34.20 3.66
N THR A 183 -19.93 -34.89 2.77
CA THR A 183 -20.44 -35.89 1.84
C THR A 183 -20.30 -37.31 2.38
N THR A 184 -19.67 -37.51 3.56
CA THR A 184 -19.65 -38.85 4.20
C THR A 184 -21.07 -39.12 4.71
N PRO A 185 -21.89 -40.00 4.03
CA PRO A 185 -23.19 -40.36 4.54
C PRO A 185 -22.97 -41.16 5.82
N GLY A 186 -23.65 -40.75 6.88
CA GLY A 186 -23.59 -41.39 8.15
C GLY A 186 -23.79 -42.90 7.98
N SER A 187 -22.87 -43.68 8.48
CA SER A 187 -23.08 -45.10 8.77
C SER A 187 -24.22 -45.18 9.79
N SER A 188 -25.46 -45.10 9.26
CA SER A 188 -26.63 -45.42 10.06
C SER A 188 -26.68 -46.90 10.26
N ALA A 189 -26.35 -47.31 11.46
CA ALA A 189 -27.00 -48.36 12.23
C ALA A 189 -27.49 -49.60 11.42
N ARG A 190 -26.80 -50.70 11.56
CA ARG A 190 -27.42 -51.97 11.73
C ARG A 190 -27.31 -52.39 13.18
N ALA A 191 -28.38 -52.19 13.93
CA ALA A 191 -28.70 -52.91 15.14
C ALA A 191 -30.04 -53.61 14.84
N SER A 192 -30.01 -54.88 14.75
CA SER A 192 -31.14 -55.81 15.01
C SER A 192 -30.57 -57.03 15.66
#